data_32fd78f87431487cd8ac33b852172237
#
_entry.id   32fd78f87431487cd8ac33b852172237
#
_cell.length_a   1.000
_cell.length_b   1.000
_cell.length_c   1.000
_cell.angle_alpha   90.00
_cell.angle_beta   90.00
_cell.angle_gamma   90.00
#
_symmetry.space_group_name_H-M   'P 1'
#
loop_
_entity.id
_entity.type
_entity.pdbx_description
1 polymer ?
#
loop_
_entity_poly.entity_id
_entity_poly.type
_entity_poly.pdbx_seq_one_letter_code
_entity_poly.pdbx_strand_id
1 'polypeptide(L)'
;MLHTLKTTQFIKSDVNTIWEFMSAPQNLAKITPSYMGFTIVSDVNDLEKIYAGQIIEYDVTPVLGLKMHWVTEITHVKHLHYFVDEQRFGPYTLWHHKHFLKEVDGGVEMIDIVHYKIPFGFIGKIANALFIKHKLKEIFDYRFKKLEELYNVGK
;
A
#
# COMPACT_ATOMS: atom_id res chain seq x y z
N MET A 1 -4.36 20.54 1.84
CA MET A 1 -5.68 19.88 1.65
C MET A 1 -5.47 18.40 1.81
N LEU A 2 -6.41 17.69 2.44
CA LEU A 2 -6.42 16.23 2.52
C LEU A 2 -7.00 15.66 1.22
N HIS A 3 -6.37 14.63 0.69
CA HIS A 3 -6.80 13.90 -0.50
C HIS A 3 -7.16 12.48 -0.13
N THR A 4 -8.02 11.84 -0.91
CA THR A 4 -8.43 10.45 -0.73
C THR A 4 -8.31 9.69 -2.04
N LEU A 5 -7.69 8.52 -2.00
CA LEU A 5 -7.74 7.48 -3.02
C LEU A 5 -8.50 6.29 -2.42
N LYS A 6 -9.45 5.74 -3.17
CA LYS A 6 -10.13 4.51 -2.79
C LYS A 6 -10.15 3.56 -3.98
N THR A 7 -9.80 2.31 -3.74
CA THR A 7 -9.93 1.21 -4.70
C THR A 7 -10.69 0.05 -4.09
N THR A 8 -11.38 -0.71 -4.92
CA THR A 8 -12.07 -1.93 -4.52
C THR A 8 -11.80 -2.99 -5.58
N GLN A 9 -11.46 -4.20 -5.16
CA GLN A 9 -11.15 -5.32 -6.04
C GLN A 9 -11.79 -6.59 -5.47
N PHE A 10 -12.43 -7.36 -6.33
CA PHE A 10 -12.84 -8.73 -6.02
C PHE A 10 -11.68 -9.68 -6.35
N ILE A 11 -11.34 -10.56 -5.41
CA ILE A 11 -10.26 -11.54 -5.54
C ILE A 11 -10.84 -12.94 -5.33
N LYS A 12 -10.70 -13.80 -6.34
CA LYS A 12 -11.19 -15.18 -6.31
C LYS A 12 -10.25 -16.07 -5.51
N SER A 13 -10.30 -15.92 -4.19
CA SER A 13 -9.50 -16.68 -3.23
C SER A 13 -10.19 -16.66 -1.86
N ASP A 14 -9.75 -17.50 -0.94
CA ASP A 14 -10.20 -17.44 0.46
C ASP A 14 -9.50 -16.29 1.23
N VAL A 15 -10.13 -15.84 2.29
CA VAL A 15 -9.66 -14.69 3.07
C VAL A 15 -8.32 -14.98 3.79
N ASN A 16 -8.03 -16.22 4.16
CA ASN A 16 -6.77 -16.58 4.80
C ASN A 16 -5.61 -16.42 3.81
N THR A 17 -5.76 -16.94 2.59
CA THR A 17 -4.74 -16.83 1.53
C THR A 17 -4.45 -15.36 1.21
N ILE A 18 -5.47 -14.52 1.10
CA ILE A 18 -5.27 -13.08 0.82
C ILE A 18 -4.66 -12.38 2.03
N TRP A 19 -5.10 -12.71 3.26
CA TRP A 19 -4.50 -12.15 4.47
C TRP A 19 -3.01 -12.49 4.59
N GLU A 20 -2.64 -13.77 4.40
CA GLU A 20 -1.25 -14.22 4.45
C GLU A 20 -0.38 -13.47 3.44
N PHE A 21 -0.90 -13.21 2.24
CA PHE A 21 -0.19 -12.45 1.22
C PHE A 21 -0.05 -10.98 1.59
N MET A 22 -1.17 -10.31 1.95
CA MET A 22 -1.21 -8.86 2.19
C MET A 22 -0.55 -8.45 3.51
N SER A 23 -0.55 -9.33 4.52
CA SER A 23 0.07 -9.08 5.82
C SER A 23 1.57 -9.41 5.90
N ALA A 24 2.19 -9.81 4.79
CA ALA A 24 3.62 -10.06 4.71
C ALA A 24 4.32 -8.88 4.00
N PRO A 25 5.10 -8.04 4.70
CA PRO A 25 5.76 -6.88 4.11
C PRO A 25 6.60 -7.20 2.87
N GLN A 26 7.22 -8.38 2.82
CA GLN A 26 8.04 -8.83 1.70
C GLN A 26 7.23 -8.94 0.38
N ASN A 27 5.94 -9.20 0.48
CA ASN A 27 5.07 -9.29 -0.69
C ASN A 27 4.73 -7.93 -1.30
N LEU A 28 4.95 -6.82 -0.57
CA LEU A 28 4.70 -5.48 -1.08
C LEU A 28 5.53 -5.19 -2.34
N ALA A 29 6.75 -5.69 -2.42
CA ALA A 29 7.60 -5.58 -3.60
C ALA A 29 6.97 -6.23 -4.84
N LYS A 30 6.22 -7.33 -4.69
CA LYS A 30 5.58 -8.06 -5.79
C LYS A 30 4.43 -7.27 -6.44
N ILE A 31 3.77 -6.42 -5.66
CA ILE A 31 2.63 -5.60 -6.06
C ILE A 31 2.96 -4.10 -6.17
N THR A 32 4.26 -3.78 -6.19
CA THR A 32 4.79 -2.43 -6.41
C THR A 32 5.51 -2.39 -7.75
N PRO A 33 5.29 -1.35 -8.59
CA PRO A 33 5.99 -1.23 -9.87
C PRO A 33 7.51 -1.25 -9.70
N SER A 34 8.21 -1.98 -10.57
CA SER A 34 9.67 -2.16 -10.48
C SER A 34 10.46 -0.85 -10.56
N TYR A 35 9.96 0.15 -11.30
CA TYR A 35 10.59 1.46 -11.40
C TYR A 35 10.63 2.24 -10.08
N MET A 36 9.80 1.85 -9.11
CA MET A 36 9.82 2.46 -7.78
C MET A 36 11.02 2.03 -6.93
N GLY A 37 11.82 1.06 -7.37
CA GLY A 37 13.03 0.63 -6.68
C GLY A 37 12.78 0.25 -5.22
N PHE A 38 11.64 -0.38 -4.93
CA PHE A 38 11.23 -0.72 -3.57
C PHE A 38 12.20 -1.71 -2.93
N THR A 39 12.81 -1.32 -1.81
CA THR A 39 13.74 -2.16 -1.05
C THR A 39 13.46 -2.04 0.44
N ILE A 40 13.17 -3.14 1.11
CA ILE A 40 13.02 -3.19 2.57
C ILE A 40 14.40 -3.03 3.20
N VAL A 41 14.52 -2.13 4.19
CA VAL A 41 15.75 -1.84 4.96
C VAL A 41 15.70 -2.50 6.33
N SER A 42 14.50 -2.65 6.92
CA SER A 42 14.31 -3.36 8.19
C SER A 42 14.81 -4.81 8.11
N ASP A 43 15.25 -5.36 9.26
CA ASP A 43 15.64 -6.77 9.33
C ASP A 43 14.46 -7.66 8.92
N VAL A 44 14.68 -8.50 7.92
CA VAL A 44 13.66 -9.40 7.38
C VAL A 44 13.20 -10.46 8.39
N ASN A 45 14.01 -10.78 9.40
CA ASN A 45 13.65 -11.72 10.45
C ASN A 45 12.53 -11.18 11.36
N ASP A 46 12.39 -9.85 11.45
CA ASP A 46 11.32 -9.18 12.21
C ASP A 46 10.03 -8.96 11.39
N LEU A 47 10.00 -9.41 10.13
CA LEU A 47 8.95 -9.08 9.16
C LEU A 47 8.07 -10.28 8.75
N GLU A 48 7.99 -11.33 9.55
CA GLU A 48 7.19 -12.51 9.17
C GLU A 48 5.72 -12.17 8.96
N LYS A 49 5.13 -11.40 9.87
CA LYS A 49 3.74 -10.90 9.77
C LYS A 49 3.61 -9.54 10.43
N ILE A 50 2.68 -8.76 9.94
CA ILE A 50 2.40 -7.44 10.54
C ILE A 50 1.72 -7.60 11.91
N TYR A 51 2.08 -6.69 12.83
CA TYR A 51 1.42 -6.50 14.13
C TYR A 51 1.30 -5.00 14.46
N ALA A 52 0.35 -4.64 15.30
CA ALA A 52 0.15 -3.25 15.71
C ALA A 52 1.37 -2.73 16.51
N GLY A 53 1.90 -1.59 16.11
CA GLY A 53 3.13 -0.99 16.64
C GLY A 53 4.40 -1.37 15.87
N GLN A 54 4.32 -2.24 14.88
CA GLN A 54 5.48 -2.60 14.05
C GLN A 54 5.95 -1.42 13.21
N ILE A 55 7.27 -1.19 13.23
CA ILE A 55 7.94 -0.21 12.36
C ILE A 55 8.60 -0.95 11.19
N ILE A 56 8.39 -0.47 9.99
CA ILE A 56 8.96 -1.02 8.76
C ILE A 56 9.65 0.11 8.01
N GLU A 57 10.92 -0.08 7.69
CA GLU A 57 11.73 0.87 6.93
C GLU A 57 11.98 0.35 5.53
N TYR A 58 11.83 1.21 4.55
CA TYR A 58 12.15 0.90 3.16
C TYR A 58 12.57 2.13 2.37
N ASP A 59 13.32 1.89 1.31
CA ASP A 59 13.68 2.88 0.33
C ASP A 59 12.76 2.75 -0.88
N VAL A 60 12.32 3.88 -1.40
CA VAL A 60 11.49 3.95 -2.61
C VAL A 60 11.92 5.09 -3.51
N THR A 61 11.60 4.99 -4.80
CA THR A 61 11.86 6.02 -5.80
C THR A 61 10.54 6.47 -6.44
N PRO A 62 9.63 7.10 -5.68
CA PRO A 62 8.25 7.30 -6.10
C PRO A 62 8.08 8.36 -7.20
N VAL A 63 8.95 9.37 -7.25
CA VAL A 63 8.83 10.50 -8.18
C VAL A 63 10.20 10.94 -8.68
N LEU A 64 10.31 11.21 -9.98
CA LEU A 64 11.49 11.78 -10.66
C LEU A 64 12.82 11.01 -10.44
N GLY A 65 12.79 9.73 -10.13
CA GLY A 65 13.98 8.95 -9.87
C GLY A 65 14.71 9.29 -8.56
N LEU A 66 14.09 10.07 -7.68
CA LEU A 66 14.69 10.44 -6.40
C LEU A 66 14.43 9.35 -5.37
N LYS A 67 15.50 8.75 -4.86
CA LYS A 67 15.45 7.79 -3.77
C LYS A 67 15.02 8.50 -2.48
N MET A 68 14.02 7.96 -1.81
CA MET A 68 13.46 8.48 -0.57
C MET A 68 13.39 7.37 0.46
N HIS A 69 13.82 7.67 1.67
CA HIS A 69 13.62 6.80 2.82
C HIS A 69 12.18 6.93 3.33
N TRP A 70 11.53 5.81 3.60
CA TRP A 70 10.16 5.75 4.08
C TRP A 70 10.08 4.87 5.33
N VAL A 71 9.50 5.40 6.39
CA VAL A 71 9.23 4.68 7.63
C VAL A 71 7.73 4.57 7.82
N THR A 72 7.25 3.35 7.92
CA THR A 72 5.84 3.03 8.16
C THR A 72 5.67 2.45 9.56
N GLU A 73 4.59 2.81 10.24
CA GLU A 73 4.07 2.09 11.39
C GLU A 73 2.78 1.40 11.02
N ILE A 74 2.66 0.13 11.37
CA ILE A 74 1.38 -0.58 11.35
C ILE A 74 0.63 -0.20 12.63
N THR A 75 -0.36 0.68 12.52
CA THR A 75 -1.02 1.23 13.72
C THR A 75 -2.14 0.35 14.24
N HIS A 76 -2.82 -0.39 13.37
CA HIS A 76 -3.95 -1.24 13.73
C HIS A 76 -3.91 -2.54 12.93
N VAL A 77 -4.24 -3.64 13.59
CA VAL A 77 -4.43 -4.95 12.96
C VAL A 77 -5.64 -5.65 13.56
N LYS A 78 -6.56 -6.06 12.71
CA LYS A 78 -7.63 -7.01 13.04
C LYS A 78 -7.53 -8.19 12.08
N HIS A 79 -7.03 -9.31 12.58
CA HIS A 79 -6.76 -10.51 11.79
C HIS A 79 -7.92 -10.87 10.85
N LEU A 80 -7.62 -11.15 9.59
CA LEU A 80 -8.55 -11.47 8.49
C LEU A 80 -9.53 -10.36 8.10
N HIS A 81 -9.47 -9.17 8.73
CA HIS A 81 -10.43 -8.10 8.46
C HIS A 81 -9.79 -6.84 7.90
N TYR A 82 -8.77 -6.31 8.61
CA TYR A 82 -8.10 -5.10 8.17
C TYR A 82 -6.79 -4.88 8.88
N PHE A 83 -5.95 -4.06 8.28
CA PHE A 83 -4.84 -3.39 8.93
C PHE A 83 -4.71 -1.95 8.43
N VAL A 84 -3.98 -1.15 9.19
CA VAL A 84 -3.73 0.26 8.89
C VAL A 84 -2.25 0.52 8.96
N ASP A 85 -1.68 1.12 7.92
CA ASP A 85 -0.33 1.63 7.90
C ASP A 85 -0.31 3.16 7.84
N GLU A 86 0.63 3.77 8.58
CA GLU A 86 0.84 5.21 8.59
C GLU A 86 2.32 5.53 8.36
N GLN A 87 2.57 6.50 7.50
CA GLN A 87 3.91 7.04 7.35
C GLN A 87 4.32 7.82 8.60
N ARG A 88 5.43 7.43 9.22
CA ARG A 88 6.08 8.18 10.30
C ARG A 88 7.16 9.11 9.76
N PHE A 89 7.86 8.69 8.72
CA PHE A 89 8.81 9.51 7.98
C PHE A 89 8.69 9.21 6.49
N GLY A 90 8.79 10.24 5.63
CA GLY A 90 8.69 10.08 4.18
C GLY A 90 8.18 11.33 3.46
N PRO A 91 7.77 11.21 2.19
CA PRO A 91 7.48 12.34 1.31
C PRO A 91 6.17 13.08 1.61
N TYR A 92 5.26 12.48 2.36
CA TYR A 92 3.96 13.08 2.66
C TYR A 92 3.96 13.73 4.05
N THR A 93 3.12 14.74 4.26
CA THR A 93 2.85 15.27 5.61
C THR A 93 1.78 14.48 6.35
N LEU A 94 1.05 13.64 5.62
CA LEU A 94 0.13 12.63 6.13
C LEU A 94 0.01 11.52 5.10
N TRP A 95 0.14 10.30 5.55
CA TRP A 95 -0.23 9.09 4.85
C TRP A 95 -0.88 8.14 5.83
N HIS A 96 -2.12 7.78 5.57
CA HIS A 96 -2.92 6.88 6.38
C HIS A 96 -3.65 5.94 5.44
N HIS A 97 -3.22 4.69 5.41
CA HIS A 97 -3.70 3.69 4.47
C HIS A 97 -4.40 2.56 5.21
N LYS A 98 -5.63 2.34 4.88
CA LYS A 98 -6.47 1.25 5.40
C LYS A 98 -6.64 0.18 4.36
N HIS A 99 -6.37 -1.06 4.74
CA HIS A 99 -6.58 -2.26 3.94
C HIS A 99 -7.69 -3.07 4.58
N PHE A 100 -8.83 -3.18 3.93
CA PHE A 100 -9.94 -4.01 4.39
C PHE A 100 -10.06 -5.26 3.54
N LEU A 101 -10.32 -6.38 4.18
CA LEU A 101 -10.68 -7.64 3.57
C LEU A 101 -12.07 -8.04 4.07
N LYS A 102 -12.96 -8.30 3.15
CA LYS A 102 -14.31 -8.73 3.44
C LYS A 102 -14.60 -10.02 2.65
N GLU A 103 -14.88 -11.09 3.36
CA GLU A 103 -15.32 -12.33 2.74
C GLU A 103 -16.70 -12.11 2.09
N VAL A 104 -16.82 -12.52 0.84
CA VAL A 104 -18.04 -12.42 0.03
C VAL A 104 -18.26 -13.72 -0.73
N ASP A 105 -19.43 -13.88 -1.36
CA ASP A 105 -19.69 -15.08 -2.15
C ASP A 105 -18.67 -15.26 -3.27
N GLY A 106 -18.01 -16.41 -3.27
CA GLY A 106 -16.98 -16.79 -4.26
C GLY A 106 -15.60 -16.15 -4.08
N GLY A 107 -15.34 -15.37 -3.02
CA GLY A 107 -14.01 -14.77 -2.82
C GLY A 107 -13.94 -13.71 -1.74
N VAL A 108 -13.04 -12.76 -1.95
CA VAL A 108 -12.74 -11.64 -1.03
C VAL A 108 -12.90 -10.31 -1.75
N GLU A 109 -13.66 -9.41 -1.17
CA GLU A 109 -13.65 -7.99 -1.54
C GLU A 109 -12.54 -7.29 -0.74
N MET A 110 -11.50 -6.82 -1.45
CA MET A 110 -10.41 -6.02 -0.90
C MET A 110 -10.67 -4.55 -1.16
N ILE A 111 -10.58 -3.71 -0.11
CA ILE A 111 -10.80 -2.27 -0.21
C ILE A 111 -9.59 -1.55 0.37
N ASP A 112 -8.91 -0.75 -0.45
CA ASP A 112 -7.86 0.17 -0.02
C ASP A 112 -8.43 1.59 0.08
N ILE A 113 -8.15 2.27 1.20
CA ILE A 113 -8.49 3.68 1.40
C ILE A 113 -7.25 4.42 1.89
N VAL A 114 -6.69 5.25 1.03
CA VAL A 114 -5.53 6.10 1.34
C VAL A 114 -5.99 7.53 1.55
N HIS A 115 -5.72 8.06 2.75
CA HIS A 115 -5.79 9.49 3.01
C HIS A 115 -4.37 10.05 3.00
N TYR A 116 -4.12 11.06 2.18
CA TYR A 116 -2.77 11.63 2.07
C TYR A 116 -2.79 13.15 1.97
N LYS A 117 -1.71 13.77 2.44
CA LYS A 117 -1.47 15.21 2.35
C LYS A 117 -0.03 15.45 1.90
N ILE A 118 0.13 16.36 0.93
CA ILE A 118 1.41 16.71 0.34
C ILE A 118 1.97 17.96 1.05
N PRO A 119 3.28 18.05 1.28
CA PRO A 119 3.93 19.24 1.81
C PRO A 119 3.84 20.43 0.84
N PHE A 120 4.36 21.59 1.24
CA PHE A 120 4.52 22.80 0.43
C PHE A 120 3.23 23.53 0.04
N GLY A 121 2.15 23.43 0.83
CA GLY A 121 0.96 24.28 0.73
C GLY A 121 0.37 24.38 -0.68
N PHE A 122 0.39 25.58 -1.28
CA PHE A 122 -0.16 25.84 -2.61
C PHE A 122 0.64 25.14 -3.73
N ILE A 123 1.96 25.10 -3.64
CA ILE A 123 2.83 24.40 -4.60
C ILE A 123 2.53 22.91 -4.55
N GLY A 124 2.33 22.35 -3.36
CA GLY A 124 1.92 20.96 -3.20
C GLY A 124 0.56 20.64 -3.83
N LYS A 125 -0.39 21.57 -3.82
CA LYS A 125 -1.69 21.41 -4.52
C LYS A 125 -1.50 21.27 -6.04
N ILE A 126 -0.66 22.10 -6.63
CA ILE A 126 -0.34 22.06 -8.07
C ILE A 126 0.37 20.75 -8.41
N ALA A 127 1.39 20.37 -7.63
CA ALA A 127 2.10 19.13 -7.82
C ALA A 127 1.18 17.91 -7.71
N ASN A 128 0.21 17.91 -6.77
CA ASN A 128 -0.77 16.85 -6.66
C ASN A 128 -1.67 16.77 -7.90
N ALA A 129 -2.20 17.91 -8.36
CA ALA A 129 -3.09 17.93 -9.51
C ALA A 129 -2.40 17.44 -10.79
N LEU A 130 -1.12 17.78 -10.99
CA LEU A 130 -0.37 17.48 -12.21
C LEU A 130 0.30 16.09 -12.19
N PHE A 131 0.79 15.63 -11.03
CA PHE A 131 1.67 14.45 -10.98
C PHE A 131 1.27 13.41 -9.93
N ILE A 132 1.16 13.81 -8.66
CA ILE A 132 1.08 12.85 -7.54
C ILE A 132 -0.16 11.97 -7.62
N LYS A 133 -1.31 12.57 -7.90
CA LYS A 133 -2.59 11.86 -8.05
C LYS A 133 -2.51 10.79 -9.16
N HIS A 134 -1.89 11.14 -10.30
CA HIS A 134 -1.73 10.21 -11.42
C HIS A 134 -0.75 9.07 -11.08
N LYS A 135 0.37 9.41 -10.43
CA LYS A 135 1.34 8.40 -9.99
C LYS A 135 0.75 7.44 -8.95
N LEU A 136 0.00 7.94 -7.98
CA LEU A 136 -0.69 7.07 -7.03
C LEU A 136 -1.69 6.16 -7.75
N LYS A 137 -2.47 6.72 -8.68
CA LYS A 137 -3.39 5.89 -9.47
C LYS A 137 -2.65 4.80 -10.25
N GLU A 138 -1.56 5.13 -10.92
CA GLU A 138 -0.71 4.17 -11.66
C GLU A 138 -0.20 3.03 -10.77
N ILE A 139 0.25 3.35 -9.55
CA ILE A 139 0.72 2.36 -8.57
C ILE A 139 -0.41 1.42 -8.15
N PHE A 140 -1.60 1.96 -7.86
CA PHE A 140 -2.75 1.15 -7.47
C PHE A 140 -3.34 0.35 -8.64
N ASP A 141 -3.34 0.89 -9.86
CA ASP A 141 -3.71 0.16 -11.08
C ASP A 141 -2.74 -1.01 -11.34
N TYR A 142 -1.44 -0.82 -11.10
CA TYR A 142 -0.45 -1.89 -11.18
C TYR A 142 -0.71 -2.99 -10.14
N ARG A 143 -0.95 -2.59 -8.87
CA ARG A 143 -1.31 -3.51 -7.78
C ARG A 143 -2.54 -4.32 -8.16
N PHE A 144 -3.58 -3.65 -8.64
CA PHE A 144 -4.81 -4.29 -9.10
C PHE A 144 -4.51 -5.38 -10.14
N LYS A 145 -3.76 -5.05 -11.20
CA LYS A 145 -3.40 -5.99 -12.25
C LYS A 145 -2.59 -7.18 -11.72
N LYS A 146 -1.65 -6.93 -10.81
CA LYS A 146 -0.84 -8.00 -10.23
C LYS A 146 -1.67 -8.96 -9.39
N LEU A 147 -2.60 -8.48 -8.62
CA LEU A 147 -3.51 -9.34 -7.86
C LEU A 147 -4.47 -10.11 -8.78
N GLU A 148 -4.96 -9.50 -9.89
CA GLU A 148 -5.70 -10.20 -10.93
C GLU A 148 -4.88 -11.37 -11.52
N GLU A 149 -3.62 -11.11 -11.89
CA GLU A 149 -2.71 -12.14 -12.42
C GLU A 149 -2.48 -13.29 -11.43
N LEU A 150 -2.31 -12.97 -10.14
CA LEU A 150 -1.98 -13.96 -9.10
C LEU A 150 -3.19 -14.83 -8.70
N TYR A 151 -4.39 -14.28 -8.71
CA TYR A 151 -5.54 -14.93 -8.08
C TYR A 151 -6.76 -15.14 -8.97
N ASN A 152 -6.95 -14.32 -10.00
CA ASN A 152 -8.17 -14.33 -10.80
C ASN A 152 -7.97 -14.94 -12.19
N VAL A 153 -6.76 -14.90 -12.76
CA VAL A 153 -6.43 -15.46 -14.07
C VAL A 153 -5.92 -16.89 -13.92
N GLY A 154 -6.60 -17.87 -14.54
CA GLY A 154 -6.08 -19.23 -14.68
C GLY A 154 -6.47 -20.24 -13.60
N LYS A 155 -7.56 -19.98 -12.86
CA LYS A 155 -8.20 -20.98 -11.98
C LYS A 155 -9.60 -21.33 -12.46
#